data_251c08bdb1ec376e4b835062cd7c1610
#
_entry.id   251c08bdb1ec376e4b835062cd7c1610
#
_cell.length_a   1.000
_cell.length_b   1.000
_cell.length_c   1.000
_cell.angle_alpha   90.00
_cell.angle_beta   90.00
_cell.angle_gamma   90.00
#
_symmetry.space_group_name_H-M   'P 1'
#
loop_
_entity.id
_entity.type
_entity.pdbx_description
1 polymer ?
#
loop_
_entity_poly.entity_id
_entity_poly.type
_entity_poly.pdbx_seq_one_letter_code
_entity_poly.pdbx_strand_id
1 'polypeptide(L)'
;DWIGRADAGDPAVSTLGALTIEGGGVRPWVLTRVEDTLAASVRPHIRVPAVQLAEWLLVHWWRLRWESDSSRTETSWVYAHRMSSISRDVPWPALELSSDGESVQLRMEPEPMADVAGVRYLERVAVEVPARDFERAVDRFVAVVEQRLAQCTPGYRTLSELREELAEERRRPSLARECRWQARAGLAPGCADDAWVERARGLVDDLGAVSGEDALGTLSAGDHDLGKLERAIEAMKRSTTSLDLTWATLAERTTAAELPWERGSRLAKQLRAREKLGDGPLSNERLSDLVSAFIPLRGELVKSALSGGYRNGVSGGRTRIVWGSTRVESQRFHIGRLLGEAHVLGPEEHLLPVSDAGTALQKLGRSFAQELLCPWEALDAYTDEHGLDDEALSDAAAHFEVSELLVRSTLVNRGKLDRWRITPRQ
;
A
#
# COMPACT_ATOMS: atom_id res chain seq x y z
N ASP A 1 -24.62 19.31 1.32
CA ASP A 1 -25.88 20.04 1.06
C ASP A 1 -26.26 19.94 -0.42
N TRP A 2 -27.52 19.63 -0.72
CA TRP A 2 -28.04 19.55 -2.09
C TRP A 2 -28.26 20.94 -2.68
N ILE A 3 -27.73 21.16 -3.89
CA ILE A 3 -27.88 22.39 -4.68
C ILE A 3 -28.81 22.14 -5.87
N GLY A 4 -28.83 20.90 -6.37
CA GLY A 4 -29.61 20.49 -7.53
C GLY A 4 -31.11 20.50 -7.28
N ARG A 5 -31.87 20.78 -8.36
CA ARG A 5 -33.35 20.81 -8.31
C ARG A 5 -33.88 19.37 -8.26
N ALA A 6 -34.80 19.14 -7.33
CA ALA A 6 -35.41 17.82 -7.12
C ALA A 6 -36.28 17.35 -8.33
N ASP A 7 -36.78 18.30 -9.13
CA ASP A 7 -37.66 18.07 -10.27
C ASP A 7 -36.95 18.01 -11.63
N ALA A 8 -35.63 17.93 -11.62
CA ALA A 8 -34.83 18.01 -12.86
C ALA A 8 -34.96 16.77 -13.78
N GLY A 9 -35.40 15.63 -13.27
CA GLY A 9 -35.50 14.37 -14.02
C GLY A 9 -34.16 13.73 -14.40
N ASP A 10 -33.05 14.46 -14.29
CA ASP A 10 -31.69 14.01 -14.55
C ASP A 10 -30.98 13.67 -13.23
N PRO A 11 -30.43 12.44 -13.06
CA PRO A 11 -29.75 12.03 -11.85
C PRO A 11 -28.54 12.90 -11.48
N ALA A 12 -27.76 13.35 -12.46
CA ALA A 12 -26.59 14.20 -12.22
C ALA A 12 -27.02 15.60 -11.70
N VAL A 13 -28.05 16.17 -12.32
CA VAL A 13 -28.57 17.48 -11.91
C VAL A 13 -29.28 17.39 -10.54
N SER A 14 -30.07 16.36 -10.30
CA SER A 14 -30.83 16.19 -9.04
C SER A 14 -29.91 15.89 -7.84
N THR A 15 -28.73 15.31 -8.09
CA THR A 15 -27.70 15.02 -7.07
C THR A 15 -26.55 16.01 -7.08
N LEU A 16 -26.68 17.15 -7.78
CA LEU A 16 -25.70 18.22 -7.67
C LEU A 16 -25.67 18.73 -6.22
N GLY A 17 -24.52 18.63 -5.59
CA GLY A 17 -24.36 18.97 -4.19
C GLY A 17 -23.01 19.58 -3.85
N ALA A 18 -22.93 20.18 -2.66
CA ALA A 18 -21.67 20.59 -2.05
C ALA A 18 -21.02 19.37 -1.39
N LEU A 19 -19.91 18.90 -1.96
CA LEU A 19 -19.14 17.76 -1.44
C LEU A 19 -17.94 18.26 -0.66
N THR A 20 -17.80 17.80 0.58
CA THR A 20 -16.60 17.97 1.40
C THR A 20 -16.00 16.59 1.68
N ILE A 21 -14.70 16.43 1.42
CA ILE A 21 -13.92 15.26 1.83
C ILE A 21 -12.98 15.73 2.91
N GLU A 22 -13.22 15.28 4.12
CA GLU A 22 -12.51 15.73 5.32
C GLU A 22 -12.25 14.58 6.28
N GLY A 23 -11.27 14.74 7.14
CA GLY A 23 -10.98 13.81 8.21
C GLY A 23 -10.60 14.52 9.50
N GLY A 24 -10.90 13.82 10.59
CA GLY A 24 -10.57 14.27 11.93
C GLY A 24 -9.25 13.68 12.41
N GLY A 25 -8.89 14.02 13.65
CA GLY A 25 -7.68 13.58 14.34
C GLY A 25 -6.93 14.76 14.93
N VAL A 26 -5.66 14.55 15.25
CA VAL A 26 -4.80 15.59 15.83
C VAL A 26 -4.59 16.78 14.87
N ARG A 27 -4.68 16.53 13.58
CA ARG A 27 -4.60 17.53 12.50
C ARG A 27 -5.75 17.31 11.54
N PRO A 28 -6.86 18.04 11.65
CA PRO A 28 -7.96 17.95 10.68
C PRO A 28 -7.50 18.42 9.30
N TRP A 29 -8.01 17.73 8.28
CA TRP A 29 -7.71 18.03 6.87
C TRP A 29 -9.00 18.09 6.04
N VAL A 30 -9.01 18.92 4.99
CA VAL A 30 -10.12 19.10 4.06
C VAL A 30 -9.59 19.05 2.62
N LEU A 31 -9.71 17.89 1.97
CA LEU A 31 -9.16 17.66 0.62
C LEU A 31 -9.87 18.45 -0.47
N THR A 32 -11.11 18.87 -0.24
CA THR A 32 -11.95 19.60 -1.20
C THR A 32 -11.89 21.12 -1.02
N ARG A 33 -10.90 21.63 -0.29
CA ARG A 33 -10.69 23.07 -0.16
C ARG A 33 -10.21 23.66 -1.48
N VAL A 34 -10.96 24.58 -2.01
CA VAL A 34 -10.71 25.19 -3.33
C VAL A 34 -10.76 26.71 -3.27
N GLU A 35 -9.98 27.34 -4.15
CA GLU A 35 -10.17 28.71 -4.56
C GLU A 35 -11.05 28.73 -5.83
N ASP A 36 -12.16 29.45 -5.74
CA ASP A 36 -13.00 29.78 -6.89
C ASP A 36 -12.46 31.08 -7.49
N THR A 37 -11.74 30.95 -8.61
CA THR A 37 -11.05 32.10 -9.24
C THR A 37 -12.03 33.08 -9.88
N LEU A 38 -13.24 32.61 -10.25
CA LEU A 38 -14.29 33.48 -10.82
C LEU A 38 -14.99 34.30 -9.74
N ALA A 39 -15.24 33.67 -8.58
CA ALA A 39 -15.91 34.32 -7.44
C ALA A 39 -14.90 35.00 -6.48
N ALA A 40 -13.58 34.89 -6.74
CA ALA A 40 -12.49 35.36 -5.86
C ALA A 40 -12.70 34.95 -4.39
N SER A 41 -13.08 33.69 -4.14
CA SER A 41 -13.43 33.18 -2.82
C SER A 41 -12.86 31.78 -2.56
N VAL A 42 -12.55 31.50 -1.29
CA VAL A 42 -12.12 30.18 -0.84
C VAL A 42 -13.28 29.47 -0.15
N ARG A 43 -13.50 28.20 -0.49
CA ARG A 43 -14.54 27.36 0.09
C ARG A 43 -14.03 25.94 0.41
N PRO A 44 -14.58 25.28 1.43
CA PRO A 44 -14.11 23.93 1.83
C PRO A 44 -14.71 22.80 0.98
N HIS A 45 -15.61 23.12 0.05
CA HIS A 45 -16.37 22.13 -0.73
C HIS A 45 -16.28 22.41 -2.23
N ILE A 46 -16.47 21.38 -3.00
CA ILE A 46 -16.70 21.43 -4.45
C ILE A 46 -18.18 21.19 -4.78
N ARG A 47 -18.63 21.66 -5.94
CA ARG A 47 -20.00 21.42 -6.42
C ARG A 47 -19.96 20.39 -7.52
N VAL A 48 -20.49 19.20 -7.23
CA VAL A 48 -20.37 18.04 -8.13
C VAL A 48 -21.63 17.19 -8.14
N PRO A 49 -21.91 16.45 -9.21
CA PRO A 49 -22.96 15.43 -9.25
C PRO A 49 -22.57 14.25 -8.36
N ALA A 50 -23.16 14.14 -7.17
CA ALA A 50 -22.79 13.11 -6.20
C ALA A 50 -22.99 11.68 -6.71
N VAL A 51 -23.96 11.46 -7.60
CA VAL A 51 -24.21 10.15 -8.21
C VAL A 51 -23.00 9.63 -8.97
N GLN A 52 -22.28 10.48 -9.71
CA GLN A 52 -21.09 10.06 -10.46
C GLN A 52 -19.98 9.53 -9.54
N LEU A 53 -19.76 10.20 -8.41
CA LEU A 53 -18.81 9.71 -7.39
C LEU A 53 -19.29 8.40 -6.75
N ALA A 54 -20.59 8.29 -6.43
CA ALA A 54 -21.14 7.09 -5.81
C ALA A 54 -20.98 5.86 -6.72
N GLU A 55 -21.29 6.00 -8.00
CA GLU A 55 -21.11 4.94 -8.99
C GLU A 55 -19.64 4.57 -9.19
N TRP A 56 -18.77 5.57 -9.33
CA TRP A 56 -17.33 5.34 -9.48
C TRP A 56 -16.75 4.58 -8.26
N LEU A 57 -17.15 4.93 -7.05
CA LEU A 57 -16.74 4.24 -5.81
C LEU A 57 -17.23 2.79 -5.77
N LEU A 58 -18.44 2.51 -6.23
CA LEU A 58 -18.99 1.13 -6.27
C LEU A 58 -18.33 0.29 -7.35
N VAL A 59 -18.19 0.82 -8.56
CA VAL A 59 -17.56 0.13 -9.70
C VAL A 59 -16.10 -0.23 -9.41
N HIS A 60 -15.38 0.66 -8.73
CA HIS A 60 -13.97 0.44 -8.45
C HIS A 60 -13.70 -0.05 -7.01
N TRP A 61 -14.77 -0.41 -6.26
CA TRP A 61 -14.68 -0.78 -4.84
C TRP A 61 -13.55 -1.74 -4.52
N TRP A 62 -13.47 -2.88 -5.20
CA TRP A 62 -12.48 -3.91 -4.93
C TRP A 62 -11.06 -3.41 -5.17
N ARG A 63 -10.82 -2.69 -6.26
CA ARG A 63 -9.51 -2.11 -6.57
C ARG A 63 -9.14 -1.03 -5.55
N LEU A 64 -10.04 -0.09 -5.26
CA LEU A 64 -9.82 0.95 -4.24
C LEU A 64 -9.52 0.37 -2.86
N ARG A 65 -10.07 -0.80 -2.56
CA ARG A 65 -9.94 -1.46 -1.25
C ARG A 65 -8.72 -2.39 -1.14
N TRP A 66 -8.21 -2.92 -2.24
CA TRP A 66 -7.20 -3.99 -2.20
C TRP A 66 -6.00 -3.78 -3.11
N GLU A 67 -6.08 -2.91 -4.12
CA GLU A 67 -4.95 -2.62 -4.99
C GLU A 67 -4.05 -1.55 -4.40
N SER A 68 -2.75 -1.83 -4.39
CA SER A 68 -1.74 -0.89 -3.91
C SER A 68 -1.33 0.14 -4.98
N ASP A 69 -0.49 1.09 -4.58
CA ASP A 69 0.01 2.15 -5.46
C ASP A 69 1.20 1.72 -6.35
N SER A 70 1.48 0.42 -6.44
CA SER A 70 2.62 -0.11 -7.21
C SER A 70 2.55 0.21 -8.71
N SER A 71 1.36 0.40 -9.25
CA SER A 71 1.09 0.60 -10.69
C SER A 71 0.58 2.00 -11.03
N ARG A 72 0.90 3.01 -10.23
CA ARG A 72 0.36 4.38 -10.33
C ARG A 72 0.50 5.06 -11.69
N THR A 73 1.43 4.64 -12.53
CA THR A 73 1.65 5.19 -13.86
C THR A 73 0.81 4.50 -14.95
N GLU A 74 0.22 3.36 -14.62
CA GLU A 74 -0.60 2.60 -15.56
C GLU A 74 -1.96 3.26 -15.75
N THR A 75 -2.41 3.33 -17.01
CA THR A 75 -3.69 3.97 -17.37
C THR A 75 -4.87 3.33 -16.64
N SER A 76 -4.91 2.00 -16.55
CA SER A 76 -5.98 1.27 -15.85
C SER A 76 -6.02 1.58 -14.35
N TRP A 77 -4.84 1.75 -13.74
CA TRP A 77 -4.75 2.17 -12.35
C TRP A 77 -5.30 3.58 -12.16
N VAL A 78 -4.88 4.54 -13.01
CA VAL A 78 -5.35 5.93 -12.96
C VAL A 78 -6.88 6.01 -13.04
N TYR A 79 -7.50 5.26 -13.95
CA TYR A 79 -8.96 5.24 -14.08
C TYR A 79 -9.69 4.72 -12.83
N ALA A 80 -9.13 3.73 -12.16
CA ALA A 80 -9.74 3.13 -10.99
C ALA A 80 -9.47 3.91 -9.69
N HIS A 81 -8.38 4.68 -9.61
CA HIS A 81 -7.87 5.23 -8.36
C HIS A 81 -7.84 6.74 -8.27
N ARG A 82 -7.92 7.47 -9.39
CA ARG A 82 -7.85 8.92 -9.42
C ARG A 82 -9.22 9.54 -9.68
N MET A 83 -9.71 10.36 -8.76
CA MET A 83 -11.04 10.98 -8.88
C MET A 83 -11.19 11.88 -10.11
N SER A 84 -10.12 12.53 -10.59
CA SER A 84 -10.17 13.33 -11.83
C SER A 84 -10.49 12.49 -13.09
N SER A 85 -10.47 11.16 -13.00
CA SER A 85 -10.88 10.26 -14.09
C SER A 85 -12.40 10.04 -14.19
N ILE A 86 -13.17 10.44 -13.17
CA ILE A 86 -14.64 10.26 -13.12
C ILE A 86 -15.33 10.95 -14.32
N SER A 87 -14.99 12.20 -14.58
CA SER A 87 -15.52 12.98 -15.71
C SER A 87 -14.60 14.14 -16.02
N ARG A 88 -14.52 14.52 -17.29
CA ARG A 88 -13.77 15.70 -17.74
C ARG A 88 -14.56 17.02 -17.61
N ASP A 89 -15.89 16.91 -17.51
CA ASP A 89 -16.80 18.06 -17.50
C ASP A 89 -17.00 18.63 -16.08
N VAL A 90 -16.50 17.94 -15.08
CA VAL A 90 -16.61 18.30 -13.67
C VAL A 90 -15.19 18.43 -13.08
N PRO A 91 -14.91 19.49 -12.32
CA PRO A 91 -13.59 19.71 -11.74
C PRO A 91 -13.32 18.80 -10.54
N TRP A 92 -13.27 17.48 -10.79
CA TRP A 92 -12.89 16.52 -9.76
C TRP A 92 -11.44 16.71 -9.31
N PRO A 93 -11.14 16.54 -8.01
CA PRO A 93 -9.77 16.66 -7.51
C PRO A 93 -8.86 15.56 -8.11
N ALA A 94 -7.58 15.88 -8.27
CA ALA A 94 -6.55 14.89 -8.57
C ALA A 94 -6.22 14.04 -7.33
N LEU A 95 -7.26 13.62 -6.60
CA LEU A 95 -7.19 12.78 -5.42
C LEU A 95 -7.03 11.32 -5.84
N GLU A 96 -5.93 10.70 -5.41
CA GLU A 96 -5.64 9.29 -5.58
C GLU A 96 -6.00 8.52 -4.31
N LEU A 97 -6.66 7.38 -4.48
CA LEU A 97 -6.99 6.44 -3.43
C LEU A 97 -6.30 5.10 -3.73
N SER A 98 -5.54 4.58 -2.77
CA SER A 98 -4.92 3.24 -2.89
C SER A 98 -4.97 2.54 -1.54
N SER A 99 -4.88 1.21 -1.52
CA SER A 99 -4.96 0.46 -0.28
C SER A 99 -3.81 -0.52 -0.12
N ASP A 100 -3.30 -0.64 1.10
CA ASP A 100 -2.38 -1.70 1.47
C ASP A 100 -3.07 -2.98 1.99
N GLY A 101 -4.40 -2.94 2.10
CA GLY A 101 -5.23 -4.00 2.67
C GLY A 101 -5.66 -3.75 4.13
N GLU A 102 -4.95 -2.96 4.90
CA GLU A 102 -5.30 -2.57 6.28
C GLU A 102 -5.74 -1.09 6.35
N SER A 103 -5.15 -0.24 5.51
CA SER A 103 -5.46 1.18 5.40
C SER A 103 -5.70 1.60 3.95
N VAL A 104 -6.36 2.75 3.78
CA VAL A 104 -6.50 3.44 2.50
C VAL A 104 -5.72 4.75 2.57
N GLN A 105 -4.81 4.92 1.62
CA GLN A 105 -4.06 6.15 1.43
C GLN A 105 -4.86 7.10 0.54
N LEU A 106 -5.03 8.32 1.01
CA LEU A 106 -5.58 9.45 0.28
C LEU A 106 -4.44 10.39 -0.04
N ARG A 107 -4.14 10.57 -1.33
CA ARG A 107 -3.05 11.40 -1.78
C ARG A 107 -3.52 12.42 -2.79
N MET A 108 -3.26 13.68 -2.52
CA MET A 108 -3.56 14.77 -3.43
C MET A 108 -2.33 15.66 -3.61
N GLU A 109 -1.95 15.87 -4.86
CA GLU A 109 -0.98 16.87 -5.26
C GLU A 109 -1.69 17.82 -6.21
N PRO A 110 -1.80 19.13 -5.88
CA PRO A 110 -2.37 20.11 -6.78
C PRO A 110 -1.60 20.14 -8.09
N GLU A 111 -2.28 20.01 -9.21
CA GLU A 111 -1.67 20.18 -10.52
C GLU A 111 -1.44 21.68 -10.77
N PRO A 112 -0.22 22.12 -11.15
CA PRO A 112 0.10 23.54 -11.32
C PRO A 112 -0.75 24.28 -12.36
N MET A 113 -1.42 23.55 -13.26
CA MET A 113 -2.17 24.07 -14.41
C MET A 113 -3.67 23.73 -14.38
N ALA A 114 -4.18 23.18 -13.28
CA ALA A 114 -5.58 22.73 -13.23
C ALA A 114 -6.55 23.85 -12.83
N ASP A 115 -6.56 24.95 -13.56
CA ASP A 115 -7.70 25.89 -13.56
C ASP A 115 -8.85 25.36 -14.45
N VAL A 116 -9.21 24.09 -14.23
CA VAL A 116 -10.38 23.54 -14.90
C VAL A 116 -11.63 24.19 -14.31
N ALA A 117 -12.36 24.90 -15.14
CA ALA A 117 -13.61 25.58 -14.77
C ALA A 117 -13.49 26.61 -13.64
N GLY A 118 -12.36 27.32 -13.49
CA GLY A 118 -12.20 28.38 -12.51
C GLY A 118 -12.07 27.87 -11.06
N VAL A 119 -11.67 26.63 -10.84
CA VAL A 119 -11.49 26.01 -9.52
C VAL A 119 -10.06 25.53 -9.35
N ARG A 120 -9.38 25.98 -8.29
CA ARG A 120 -8.03 25.58 -7.93
C ARG A 120 -8.02 24.90 -6.56
N TYR A 121 -7.53 23.66 -6.48
CA TYR A 121 -7.35 22.95 -5.21
C TYR A 121 -6.16 23.50 -4.44
N LEU A 122 -6.31 23.71 -3.14
CA LEU A 122 -5.31 24.35 -2.29
C LEU A 122 -4.51 23.37 -1.45
N GLU A 123 -5.03 22.17 -1.24
CA GLU A 123 -4.40 21.22 -0.33
C GLU A 123 -3.40 20.30 -1.05
N ARG A 124 -2.26 20.11 -0.39
CA ARG A 124 -1.29 19.08 -0.70
C ARG A 124 -1.23 18.12 0.47
N VAL A 125 -1.71 16.92 0.27
CA VAL A 125 -1.93 15.99 1.39
C VAL A 125 -1.61 14.55 0.98
N ALA A 126 -1.01 13.82 1.93
CA ALA A 126 -0.95 12.38 1.92
C ALA A 126 -1.34 11.91 3.34
N VAL A 127 -2.51 11.32 3.46
CA VAL A 127 -3.03 10.79 4.72
C VAL A 127 -3.42 9.33 4.56
N GLU A 128 -3.34 8.59 5.65
CA GLU A 128 -3.81 7.21 5.70
C GLU A 128 -4.95 7.10 6.69
N VAL A 129 -6.00 6.42 6.27
CA VAL A 129 -7.18 6.15 7.08
C VAL A 129 -7.37 4.63 7.22
N PRO A 130 -7.81 4.13 8.38
CA PRO A 130 -8.14 2.72 8.52
C PRO A 130 -9.16 2.30 7.46
N ALA A 131 -8.94 1.15 6.82
CA ALA A 131 -9.81 0.67 5.74
C ALA A 131 -11.29 0.60 6.15
N ARG A 132 -11.59 0.17 7.38
CA ARG A 132 -12.96 0.15 7.93
C ARG A 132 -13.62 1.53 8.01
N ASP A 133 -12.83 2.59 8.20
CA ASP A 133 -13.37 3.95 8.31
C ASP A 133 -13.68 4.48 6.91
N PHE A 134 -12.82 4.18 5.92
CA PHE A 134 -13.08 4.39 4.51
C PHE A 134 -14.36 3.66 4.05
N GLU A 135 -14.46 2.36 4.33
CA GLU A 135 -15.65 1.55 3.99
C GLU A 135 -16.93 2.17 4.54
N ARG A 136 -16.93 2.53 5.83
CA ARG A 136 -18.10 3.18 6.47
C ARG A 136 -18.44 4.54 5.86
N ALA A 137 -17.42 5.32 5.48
CA ALA A 137 -17.63 6.61 4.85
C ALA A 137 -18.28 6.46 3.46
N VAL A 138 -17.80 5.50 2.65
CA VAL A 138 -18.37 5.18 1.34
C VAL A 138 -19.80 4.67 1.48
N ASP A 139 -20.05 3.68 2.35
CA ASP A 139 -21.38 3.12 2.56
C ASP A 139 -22.41 4.20 2.97
N ARG A 140 -22.01 5.14 3.85
CA ARG A 140 -22.87 6.28 4.24
C ARG A 140 -23.11 7.26 3.10
N PHE A 141 -22.06 7.57 2.35
CA PHE A 141 -22.17 8.50 1.21
C PHE A 141 -23.10 7.94 0.13
N VAL A 142 -22.93 6.67 -0.26
CA VAL A 142 -23.78 5.98 -1.23
C VAL A 142 -25.23 5.96 -0.75
N ALA A 143 -25.50 5.65 0.52
CA ALA A 143 -26.85 5.62 1.08
C ALA A 143 -27.53 7.00 1.01
N VAL A 144 -26.81 8.10 1.27
CA VAL A 144 -27.33 9.46 1.17
C VAL A 144 -27.68 9.83 -0.29
N VAL A 145 -26.83 9.44 -1.25
CA VAL A 145 -27.08 9.68 -2.69
C VAL A 145 -28.28 8.86 -3.17
N GLU A 146 -28.37 7.59 -2.76
CA GLU A 146 -29.49 6.70 -3.11
C GLU A 146 -30.83 7.23 -2.54
N GLN A 147 -30.83 7.70 -1.30
CA GLN A 147 -32.02 8.33 -0.71
C GLN A 147 -32.46 9.56 -1.51
N ARG A 148 -31.52 10.39 -1.98
CA ARG A 148 -31.82 11.56 -2.81
C ARG A 148 -32.40 11.15 -4.16
N LEU A 149 -31.80 10.17 -4.83
CA LEU A 149 -32.29 9.64 -6.10
C LEU A 149 -33.70 9.06 -6.02
N ALA A 150 -33.99 8.31 -4.94
CA ALA A 150 -35.32 7.77 -4.69
C ALA A 150 -36.41 8.86 -4.59
N GLN A 151 -36.05 10.04 -4.11
CA GLN A 151 -36.97 11.19 -3.98
C GLN A 151 -37.13 11.98 -5.30
N CYS A 152 -36.06 12.08 -6.10
CA CYS A 152 -35.98 13.01 -7.21
C CYS A 152 -36.08 12.30 -8.58
N THR A 153 -35.57 11.08 -8.69
CA THR A 153 -35.51 10.28 -9.91
C THR A 153 -35.85 8.81 -9.61
N PRO A 154 -37.07 8.48 -9.19
CA PRO A 154 -37.42 7.14 -8.67
C PRO A 154 -37.27 6.02 -9.69
N GLY A 155 -37.15 6.33 -10.99
CA GLY A 155 -36.87 5.36 -12.04
C GLY A 155 -35.38 5.03 -12.27
N TYR A 156 -34.47 5.76 -11.60
CA TYR A 156 -33.03 5.52 -11.74
C TYR A 156 -32.59 4.39 -10.84
N ARG A 157 -32.13 3.30 -11.41
CA ARG A 157 -31.82 2.05 -10.70
C ARG A 157 -30.34 1.69 -10.67
N THR A 158 -29.52 2.28 -11.51
CA THR A 158 -28.11 1.92 -11.69
C THR A 158 -27.34 1.89 -10.36
N LEU A 159 -27.49 2.92 -9.51
CA LEU A 159 -26.78 2.97 -8.23
C LEU A 159 -27.22 1.85 -7.28
N SER A 160 -28.53 1.56 -7.19
CA SER A 160 -29.06 0.48 -6.35
C SER A 160 -28.63 -0.90 -6.84
N GLU A 161 -28.61 -1.11 -8.16
CA GLU A 161 -28.15 -2.36 -8.78
C GLU A 161 -26.66 -2.61 -8.49
N LEU A 162 -25.79 -1.62 -8.70
CA LEU A 162 -24.37 -1.70 -8.35
C LEU A 162 -24.14 -2.00 -6.86
N ARG A 163 -24.92 -1.35 -5.99
CA ARG A 163 -24.85 -1.59 -4.55
C ARG A 163 -25.27 -2.99 -4.15
N GLU A 164 -26.36 -3.49 -4.74
CA GLU A 164 -26.85 -4.86 -4.51
C GLU A 164 -25.85 -5.91 -5.00
N GLU A 165 -25.24 -5.71 -6.17
CA GLU A 165 -24.20 -6.56 -6.74
C GLU A 165 -22.97 -6.62 -5.80
N LEU A 166 -22.43 -5.46 -5.42
CA LEU A 166 -21.32 -5.40 -4.48
C LEU A 166 -21.64 -6.04 -3.12
N ALA A 167 -22.87 -5.84 -2.61
CA ALA A 167 -23.29 -6.45 -1.36
C ALA A 167 -23.37 -7.98 -1.45
N GLU A 168 -23.77 -8.53 -2.60
CA GLU A 168 -23.80 -9.97 -2.87
C GLU A 168 -22.38 -10.55 -2.97
N GLU A 169 -21.46 -9.86 -3.68
CA GLU A 169 -20.04 -10.24 -3.77
C GLU A 169 -19.40 -10.29 -2.37
N ARG A 170 -19.61 -9.24 -1.55
CA ARG A 170 -19.07 -9.16 -0.18
C ARG A 170 -19.67 -10.23 0.75
N ARG A 171 -20.90 -10.66 0.53
CA ARG A 171 -21.62 -11.65 1.36
C ARG A 171 -21.16 -13.08 1.12
N ARG A 172 -20.66 -13.39 -0.07
CA ARG A 172 -20.18 -14.74 -0.44
C ARG A 172 -18.67 -14.87 -0.19
N PRO A 173 -18.20 -15.62 0.81
CA PRO A 173 -16.77 -15.64 1.16
C PRO A 173 -15.84 -16.11 0.04
N SER A 174 -16.26 -17.06 -0.79
CA SER A 174 -15.46 -17.51 -1.96
C SER A 174 -15.35 -16.42 -3.01
N LEU A 175 -16.47 -15.80 -3.40
CA LEU A 175 -16.49 -14.75 -4.40
C LEU A 175 -15.73 -13.51 -3.90
N ALA A 176 -15.91 -13.11 -2.65
CA ALA A 176 -15.17 -12.00 -2.04
C ALA A 176 -13.64 -12.23 -2.07
N ARG A 177 -13.18 -13.48 -1.86
CA ARG A 177 -11.75 -13.81 -2.00
C ARG A 177 -11.27 -13.70 -3.44
N GLU A 178 -12.03 -14.20 -4.39
CA GLU A 178 -11.71 -14.13 -5.83
C GLU A 178 -11.66 -12.69 -6.33
N CYS A 179 -12.63 -11.86 -5.96
CA CYS A 179 -12.63 -10.42 -6.26
C CYS A 179 -11.40 -9.71 -5.65
N ARG A 180 -11.03 -10.08 -4.42
CA ARG A 180 -9.85 -9.54 -3.74
C ARG A 180 -8.55 -9.93 -4.44
N TRP A 181 -8.40 -11.20 -4.88
CA TRP A 181 -7.22 -11.65 -5.61
C TRP A 181 -7.05 -10.90 -6.94
N GLN A 182 -8.15 -10.76 -7.69
CA GLN A 182 -8.15 -9.99 -8.93
C GLN A 182 -7.76 -8.53 -8.66
N ALA A 183 -8.37 -7.90 -7.65
CA ALA A 183 -8.07 -6.53 -7.30
C ALA A 183 -6.60 -6.33 -6.87
N ARG A 184 -6.04 -7.22 -6.06
CA ARG A 184 -4.60 -7.18 -5.71
C ARG A 184 -3.70 -7.27 -6.92
N ALA A 185 -4.07 -8.07 -7.91
CA ALA A 185 -3.36 -8.19 -9.17
C ALA A 185 -3.63 -7.02 -10.15
N GLY A 186 -4.42 -6.01 -9.77
CA GLY A 186 -4.75 -4.86 -10.62
C GLY A 186 -5.89 -5.12 -11.62
N LEU A 187 -6.63 -6.22 -11.46
CA LEU A 187 -7.78 -6.58 -12.28
C LEU A 187 -9.09 -6.12 -11.62
N ALA A 188 -10.05 -5.69 -12.43
CA ALA A 188 -11.41 -5.54 -11.95
C ALA A 188 -12.05 -6.93 -11.75
N PRO A 189 -12.97 -7.10 -10.78
CA PRO A 189 -13.70 -8.34 -10.61
C PRO A 189 -14.37 -8.81 -11.91
N GLY A 190 -14.29 -10.11 -12.19
CA GLY A 190 -14.84 -10.70 -13.40
C GLY A 190 -14.03 -10.48 -14.69
N CYS A 191 -12.90 -9.78 -14.64
CA CYS A 191 -12.02 -9.59 -15.79
C CYS A 191 -11.03 -10.75 -16.00
N ALA A 192 -10.73 -11.53 -14.95
CA ALA A 192 -9.94 -12.75 -15.07
C ALA A 192 -10.82 -13.91 -15.58
N ASP A 193 -10.23 -14.78 -16.41
CA ASP A 193 -10.88 -16.03 -16.77
C ASP A 193 -10.82 -17.08 -15.65
N ASP A 194 -11.62 -18.13 -15.77
CA ASP A 194 -11.69 -19.20 -14.77
C ASP A 194 -10.33 -19.89 -14.56
N ALA A 195 -9.50 -19.99 -15.61
CA ALA A 195 -8.18 -20.61 -15.52
C ALA A 195 -7.23 -19.77 -14.68
N TRP A 196 -7.27 -18.45 -14.80
CA TRP A 196 -6.50 -17.54 -13.95
C TRP A 196 -6.93 -17.66 -12.49
N VAL A 197 -8.26 -17.67 -12.23
CA VAL A 197 -8.82 -17.77 -10.87
C VAL A 197 -8.42 -19.09 -10.19
N GLU A 198 -8.52 -20.21 -10.90
CA GLU A 198 -8.10 -21.53 -10.39
C GLU A 198 -6.59 -21.59 -10.08
N ARG A 199 -5.75 -21.02 -10.94
CA ARG A 199 -4.30 -20.93 -10.69
C ARG A 199 -3.98 -20.05 -9.49
N ALA A 200 -4.62 -18.89 -9.39
CA ALA A 200 -4.46 -17.99 -8.23
C ALA A 200 -4.89 -18.68 -6.93
N ARG A 201 -6.00 -19.44 -6.96
CA ARG A 201 -6.45 -20.26 -5.83
C ARG A 201 -5.39 -21.28 -5.44
N GLY A 202 -4.89 -22.06 -6.40
CA GLY A 202 -3.84 -23.05 -6.16
C GLY A 202 -2.58 -22.44 -5.54
N LEU A 203 -2.17 -21.25 -6.01
CA LEU A 203 -1.03 -20.53 -5.42
C LEU A 203 -1.30 -20.09 -3.98
N VAL A 204 -2.46 -19.49 -3.71
CA VAL A 204 -2.79 -19.04 -2.35
C VAL A 204 -2.90 -20.22 -1.38
N ASP A 205 -3.50 -21.33 -1.81
CA ASP A 205 -3.62 -22.56 -0.99
C ASP A 205 -2.24 -23.21 -0.71
N ASP A 206 -1.30 -23.16 -1.67
CA ASP A 206 0.07 -23.72 -1.51
C ASP A 206 0.99 -22.80 -0.66
N LEU A 207 0.82 -21.49 -0.75
CA LEU A 207 1.75 -20.53 -0.14
C LEU A 207 1.31 -20.03 1.24
N GLY A 208 0.04 -20.19 1.56
CA GLY A 208 -0.63 -19.57 2.69
C GLY A 208 -1.50 -18.38 2.30
N ALA A 209 -2.56 -18.15 3.06
CA ALA A 209 -3.60 -17.19 2.69
C ALA A 209 -3.07 -15.74 2.64
N VAL A 210 -2.24 -15.36 3.61
CA VAL A 210 -1.69 -13.99 3.69
C VAL A 210 -0.57 -13.82 2.66
N SER A 211 0.36 -14.76 2.62
CA SER A 211 1.54 -14.71 1.75
C SER A 211 1.19 -14.84 0.27
N GLY A 212 0.26 -15.74 -0.06
CA GLY A 212 -0.21 -15.93 -1.43
C GLY A 212 -0.95 -14.70 -1.95
N GLU A 213 -1.83 -14.11 -1.14
CA GLU A 213 -2.52 -12.85 -1.51
C GLU A 213 -1.54 -11.67 -1.65
N ASP A 214 -0.52 -11.60 -0.78
CA ASP A 214 0.51 -10.56 -0.88
C ASP A 214 1.34 -10.72 -2.17
N ALA A 215 1.68 -11.96 -2.52
CA ALA A 215 2.39 -12.28 -3.75
C ALA A 215 1.61 -11.87 -5.01
N LEU A 216 0.28 -12.02 -5.03
CA LEU A 216 -0.57 -11.52 -6.12
C LEU A 216 -0.44 -10.00 -6.31
N GLY A 217 -0.22 -9.25 -5.22
CA GLY A 217 0.02 -7.81 -5.26
C GLY A 217 1.30 -7.39 -5.98
N THR A 218 2.17 -8.33 -6.37
CA THR A 218 3.37 -8.06 -7.19
C THR A 218 3.07 -7.98 -8.68
N LEU A 219 1.90 -8.45 -9.11
CA LEU A 219 1.45 -8.35 -10.49
C LEU A 219 1.06 -6.89 -10.75
N SER A 220 1.64 -6.29 -11.77
CA SER A 220 1.30 -4.92 -12.13
C SER A 220 0.09 -4.88 -13.06
N ALA A 221 -0.58 -3.75 -13.11
CA ALA A 221 -1.63 -3.50 -14.10
C ALA A 221 -1.07 -3.72 -15.51
N GLY A 222 -1.70 -4.57 -16.29
CA GLY A 222 -1.27 -4.97 -17.64
C GLY A 222 -0.30 -6.14 -17.72
N ASP A 223 0.23 -6.62 -16.60
CA ASP A 223 1.07 -7.83 -16.54
C ASP A 223 0.53 -8.81 -15.47
N HIS A 224 -0.56 -9.50 -15.81
CA HIS A 224 -1.25 -10.44 -14.93
C HIS A 224 -0.75 -11.88 -15.09
N ASP A 225 0.50 -12.08 -15.58
CA ASP A 225 1.08 -13.40 -15.83
C ASP A 225 1.49 -14.10 -14.52
N LEU A 226 0.59 -14.93 -14.00
CA LEU A 226 0.88 -15.82 -12.87
C LEU A 226 2.10 -16.71 -13.10
N GLY A 227 2.44 -17.03 -14.34
CA GLY A 227 3.62 -17.82 -14.67
C GLY A 227 4.94 -17.17 -14.23
N LYS A 228 5.02 -15.84 -14.16
CA LYS A 228 6.19 -15.14 -13.60
C LYS A 228 6.31 -15.37 -12.10
N LEU A 229 5.18 -15.31 -11.40
CA LEU A 229 5.10 -15.55 -9.97
C LEU A 229 5.44 -17.02 -9.65
N GLU A 230 4.86 -17.96 -10.37
CA GLU A 230 5.13 -19.39 -10.23
C GLU A 230 6.63 -19.71 -10.44
N ARG A 231 7.26 -19.15 -11.47
CA ARG A 231 8.70 -19.32 -11.71
C ARG A 231 9.56 -18.78 -10.57
N ALA A 232 9.21 -17.63 -10.00
CA ALA A 232 9.94 -17.08 -8.86
C ALA A 232 9.82 -17.97 -7.61
N ILE A 233 8.63 -18.50 -7.34
CA ILE A 233 8.36 -19.42 -6.23
C ILE A 233 9.13 -20.73 -6.42
N GLU A 234 9.11 -21.30 -7.62
CA GLU A 234 9.86 -22.50 -7.94
C GLU A 234 11.38 -22.32 -7.82
N ALA A 235 11.89 -21.12 -8.15
CA ALA A 235 13.30 -20.80 -7.91
C ALA A 235 13.61 -20.78 -6.39
N MET A 236 12.73 -20.24 -5.57
CA MET A 236 12.87 -20.28 -4.11
C MET A 236 12.85 -21.71 -3.58
N LYS A 237 11.90 -22.55 -4.04
CA LYS A 237 11.77 -23.97 -3.64
C LYS A 237 13.03 -24.79 -3.98
N ARG A 238 13.75 -24.42 -5.05
CA ARG A 238 14.99 -25.13 -5.50
C ARG A 238 16.27 -24.52 -4.94
N SER A 239 16.21 -23.34 -4.34
CA SER A 239 17.39 -22.65 -3.86
C SER A 239 18.17 -23.49 -2.85
N THR A 240 19.49 -23.48 -2.96
CA THR A 240 20.43 -24.07 -2.00
C THR A 240 20.82 -23.12 -0.90
N THR A 241 20.57 -21.82 -1.08
CA THR A 241 20.82 -20.79 -0.07
C THR A 241 19.67 -20.75 0.92
N SER A 242 19.96 -20.79 2.22
CA SER A 242 18.92 -20.81 3.24
C SER A 242 19.32 -20.07 4.51
N LEU A 243 18.32 -19.51 5.17
CA LEU A 243 18.43 -18.85 6.48
C LEU A 243 17.73 -19.67 7.57
N ASP A 244 18.19 -19.57 8.80
CA ASP A 244 17.45 -20.05 9.95
C ASP A 244 16.59 -18.92 10.51
N LEU A 245 15.29 -18.99 10.26
CA LEU A 245 14.27 -18.05 10.74
C LEU A 245 13.28 -18.73 11.68
N THR A 246 13.56 -19.95 12.13
CA THR A 246 12.64 -20.78 12.96
C THR A 246 12.35 -20.17 14.33
N TRP A 247 13.30 -19.41 14.86
CA TRP A 247 13.21 -18.74 16.15
C TRP A 247 12.46 -17.38 16.08
N ALA A 248 12.22 -16.86 14.87
CA ALA A 248 11.66 -15.52 14.69
C ALA A 248 10.15 -15.43 15.00
N THR A 249 9.46 -16.57 15.12
CA THR A 249 8.02 -16.59 15.41
C THR A 249 7.74 -16.01 16.79
N LEU A 250 7.21 -14.81 16.84
CA LEU A 250 6.67 -14.18 18.05
C LEU A 250 5.16 -14.11 17.89
N ALA A 251 4.43 -14.82 18.77
CA ALA A 251 2.99 -14.68 18.88
C ALA A 251 2.66 -13.31 19.48
N GLU A 252 2.57 -12.27 18.67
CA GLU A 252 2.17 -10.94 19.13
C GLU A 252 0.73 -10.60 18.77
N ARG A 253 0.04 -10.01 19.75
CA ARG A 253 -1.28 -9.44 19.56
C ARG A 253 -1.15 -8.13 18.81
N THR A 254 -1.61 -8.12 17.57
CA THR A 254 -1.80 -6.88 16.80
C THR A 254 -2.90 -6.05 17.45
N THR A 255 -2.60 -4.82 17.83
CA THR A 255 -3.64 -3.85 18.21
C THR A 255 -4.25 -3.30 16.92
N ALA A 256 -5.57 -3.38 16.79
CA ALA A 256 -6.32 -3.02 15.57
C ALA A 256 -6.19 -1.54 15.10
N ALA A 257 -5.41 -0.72 15.79
CA ALA A 257 -5.20 0.69 15.51
C ALA A 257 -3.78 1.03 15.05
N GLU A 258 -2.84 0.07 15.08
CA GLU A 258 -1.43 0.31 14.74
C GLU A 258 -1.20 0.16 13.24
N LEU A 259 -0.55 1.16 12.63
CA LEU A 259 -0.24 1.14 11.21
C LEU A 259 0.88 0.13 10.90
N PRO A 260 0.92 -0.48 9.69
CA PRO A 260 1.88 -1.54 9.37
C PRO A 260 3.35 -1.15 9.62
N TRP A 261 3.73 0.08 9.31
CA TRP A 261 5.11 0.56 9.53
C TRP A 261 5.42 0.84 11.01
N GLU A 262 4.45 1.26 11.81
CA GLU A 262 4.63 1.43 13.26
C GLU A 262 4.85 0.07 13.91
N ARG A 263 4.05 -0.92 13.51
CA ARG A 263 4.19 -2.31 13.93
C ARG A 263 5.56 -2.88 13.55
N GLY A 264 6.03 -2.66 12.31
CA GLY A 264 7.35 -3.09 11.86
C GLY A 264 8.48 -2.50 12.70
N SER A 265 8.48 -1.17 12.91
CA SER A 265 9.48 -0.49 13.74
C SER A 265 9.46 -1.00 15.19
N ARG A 266 8.28 -1.16 15.80
CA ARG A 266 8.15 -1.68 17.16
C ARG A 266 8.70 -3.09 17.31
N LEU A 267 8.37 -4.00 16.37
CA LEU A 267 8.89 -5.37 16.37
C LEU A 267 10.42 -5.41 16.24
N ALA A 268 11.00 -4.56 15.40
CA ALA A 268 12.46 -4.47 15.26
C ALA A 268 13.12 -3.98 16.54
N LYS A 269 12.56 -2.99 17.23
CA LYS A 269 13.04 -2.52 18.55
C LYS A 269 12.98 -3.63 19.58
N GLN A 270 11.93 -4.40 19.61
CA GLN A 270 11.78 -5.56 20.50
C GLN A 270 12.83 -6.64 20.19
N LEU A 271 13.06 -6.93 18.91
CA LEU A 271 14.13 -7.86 18.51
C LEU A 271 15.50 -7.35 18.96
N ARG A 272 15.82 -6.08 18.70
CA ARG A 272 17.09 -5.49 19.12
C ARG A 272 17.30 -5.58 20.64
N ALA A 273 16.26 -5.31 21.42
CA ALA A 273 16.32 -5.43 22.88
C ALA A 273 16.51 -6.88 23.33
N ARG A 274 15.76 -7.84 22.77
CA ARG A 274 15.85 -9.27 23.07
C ARG A 274 17.25 -9.82 22.79
N GLU A 275 17.78 -9.52 21.62
CA GLU A 275 19.08 -10.02 21.17
C GLU A 275 20.27 -9.13 21.62
N LYS A 276 20.01 -8.09 22.41
CA LYS A 276 21.01 -7.15 22.95
C LYS A 276 21.91 -6.55 21.86
N LEU A 277 21.29 -6.10 20.75
CA LEU A 277 22.01 -5.55 19.61
C LEU A 277 22.51 -4.10 19.82
N GLY A 278 22.07 -3.45 20.91
CA GLY A 278 22.35 -2.03 21.17
C GLY A 278 21.59 -1.09 20.25
N ASP A 279 21.91 0.21 20.30
CA ASP A 279 21.25 1.26 19.53
C ASP A 279 22.03 1.69 18.27
N GLY A 280 23.28 1.21 18.12
CA GLY A 280 24.16 1.54 17.00
C GLY A 280 23.97 0.63 15.76
N PRO A 281 24.92 0.73 14.80
CA PRO A 281 24.96 -0.10 13.59
C PRO A 281 24.95 -1.59 13.91
N LEU A 282 24.26 -2.37 13.08
CA LEU A 282 24.26 -3.83 13.15
C LEU A 282 25.31 -4.39 12.18
N SER A 283 26.39 -5.02 12.70
CA SER A 283 27.45 -5.58 11.85
C SER A 283 26.97 -6.81 11.04
N ASN A 284 27.69 -7.10 9.95
CA ASN A 284 27.45 -8.30 9.15
C ASN A 284 27.60 -9.60 9.96
N GLU A 285 28.56 -9.66 10.87
CA GLU A 285 28.79 -10.82 11.74
C GLU A 285 27.57 -11.06 12.63
N ARG A 286 27.08 -10.01 13.27
CA ARG A 286 25.92 -10.11 14.16
C ARG A 286 24.64 -10.46 13.41
N LEU A 287 24.44 -9.90 12.21
CA LEU A 287 23.31 -10.29 11.35
C LEU A 287 23.46 -11.72 10.86
N SER A 288 24.68 -12.17 10.54
CA SER A 288 25.00 -13.56 10.17
C SER A 288 24.66 -14.54 11.30
N ASP A 289 24.99 -14.19 12.53
CA ASP A 289 24.66 -14.99 13.72
C ASP A 289 23.15 -15.15 13.87
N LEU A 290 22.38 -14.04 13.71
CA LEU A 290 20.94 -14.04 13.84
C LEU A 290 20.25 -15.00 12.85
N VAL A 291 20.77 -15.16 11.64
CA VAL A 291 20.13 -15.97 10.59
C VAL A 291 20.89 -17.27 10.30
N SER A 292 21.92 -17.57 11.07
CA SER A 292 22.81 -18.74 10.92
C SER A 292 23.28 -18.92 9.48
N ALA A 293 23.73 -17.82 8.84
CA ALA A 293 24.20 -17.81 7.47
C ALA A 293 25.25 -16.72 7.25
N PHE A 294 26.29 -17.01 6.48
CA PHE A 294 27.38 -16.06 6.18
C PHE A 294 26.95 -14.96 5.21
N ILE A 295 27.17 -13.69 5.57
CA ILE A 295 26.91 -12.52 4.72
C ILE A 295 28.26 -11.95 4.23
N PRO A 296 28.44 -11.66 2.93
CA PRO A 296 27.45 -11.70 1.84
C PRO A 296 27.08 -13.11 1.40
N LEU A 297 25.81 -13.29 1.18
CA LEU A 297 25.27 -14.58 0.75
C LEU A 297 25.60 -14.84 -0.73
N ARG A 298 26.01 -16.06 -1.01
CA ARG A 298 26.18 -16.55 -2.38
C ARG A 298 24.94 -17.32 -2.76
N GLY A 299 24.31 -16.96 -3.89
CA GLY A 299 23.06 -17.59 -4.32
C GLY A 299 22.63 -17.12 -5.70
N GLU A 300 21.60 -17.75 -6.21
CA GLU A 300 21.01 -17.44 -7.50
C GLU A 300 20.29 -16.09 -7.46
N LEU A 301 20.59 -15.24 -8.44
CA LEU A 301 19.89 -13.99 -8.67
C LEU A 301 18.65 -14.26 -9.51
N VAL A 302 17.50 -13.85 -9.00
CA VAL A 302 16.24 -13.88 -9.75
C VAL A 302 15.86 -12.46 -10.15
N LYS A 303 15.77 -12.23 -11.47
CA LYS A 303 15.20 -11.00 -12.03
C LYS A 303 13.68 -11.13 -12.04
N SER A 304 13.05 -10.92 -10.91
CA SER A 304 11.60 -10.99 -10.75
C SER A 304 11.11 -9.85 -9.85
N ALA A 305 9.86 -9.43 -10.02
CA ALA A 305 9.19 -8.51 -9.10
C ALA A 305 8.99 -9.11 -7.70
N LEU A 306 9.04 -10.44 -7.58
CA LEU A 306 9.02 -11.19 -6.34
C LEU A 306 10.36 -11.84 -6.08
N SER A 307 10.97 -11.57 -4.95
CA SER A 307 12.03 -12.31 -4.29
C SER A 307 11.54 -12.75 -2.91
N GLY A 308 12.35 -13.44 -2.13
CA GLY A 308 11.91 -13.80 -0.79
C GLY A 308 12.39 -15.16 -0.33
N GLY A 309 11.64 -15.77 0.58
CA GLY A 309 11.95 -17.06 1.18
C GLY A 309 10.79 -18.04 1.10
N TYR A 310 11.13 -19.32 0.93
CA TYR A 310 10.18 -20.43 0.99
C TYR A 310 10.49 -21.35 2.17
N ARG A 311 9.48 -21.57 3.02
CA ARG A 311 9.52 -22.50 4.16
C ARG A 311 8.82 -23.81 3.80
N ASN A 312 9.47 -24.94 3.99
CA ASN A 312 8.75 -26.20 4.01
C ASN A 312 7.98 -26.24 5.35
N GLY A 313 6.68 -26.45 5.32
CA GLY A 313 5.76 -26.43 6.48
C GLY A 313 6.04 -27.43 7.62
N VAL A 314 7.24 -28.00 7.66
CA VAL A 314 7.70 -28.88 8.74
C VAL A 314 8.41 -28.01 9.78
N SER A 315 7.91 -28.05 11.00
CA SER A 315 8.52 -27.40 12.17
C SER A 315 10.02 -27.65 12.23
N GLY A 316 10.84 -26.60 12.10
CA GLY A 316 12.30 -26.67 12.18
C GLY A 316 13.06 -26.61 10.85
N GLY A 317 12.38 -26.41 9.71
CA GLY A 317 13.04 -26.27 8.40
C GLY A 317 13.65 -24.89 8.18
N ARG A 318 14.86 -24.84 7.55
CA ARG A 318 15.47 -23.57 7.11
C ARG A 318 14.66 -22.97 5.97
N THR A 319 14.57 -21.64 5.94
CA THR A 319 13.94 -20.87 4.85
C THR A 319 14.87 -20.80 3.66
N ARG A 320 14.47 -21.35 2.52
CA ARG A 320 15.21 -21.25 1.25
C ARG A 320 14.94 -19.89 0.62
N ILE A 321 15.96 -19.23 0.12
CA ILE A 321 15.86 -17.84 -0.32
C ILE A 321 16.43 -17.61 -1.72
N VAL A 322 15.87 -16.63 -2.42
CA VAL A 322 16.43 -16.06 -3.65
C VAL A 322 16.53 -14.55 -3.53
N TRP A 323 17.51 -13.95 -4.22
CA TRP A 323 17.81 -12.54 -4.12
C TRP A 323 17.41 -11.77 -5.38
N GLY A 324 17.09 -10.48 -5.19
CA GLY A 324 16.98 -9.53 -6.28
C GLY A 324 18.27 -8.75 -6.57
N SER A 325 19.31 -8.82 -5.71
CA SER A 325 20.53 -8.01 -5.82
C SER A 325 21.75 -8.69 -5.23
N THR A 326 22.93 -8.43 -5.81
CA THR A 326 24.24 -8.88 -5.29
C THR A 326 24.85 -7.90 -4.29
N ARG A 327 24.33 -6.69 -4.15
CA ARG A 327 24.87 -5.68 -3.24
C ARG A 327 24.64 -6.13 -1.80
N VAL A 328 25.66 -5.99 -0.96
CA VAL A 328 25.62 -6.42 0.46
C VAL A 328 24.52 -5.67 1.22
N GLU A 329 24.42 -4.36 1.03
CA GLU A 329 23.41 -3.53 1.68
C GLU A 329 21.98 -3.96 1.30
N SER A 330 21.78 -4.34 0.03
CA SER A 330 20.49 -4.86 -0.44
C SER A 330 20.19 -6.21 0.17
N GLN A 331 21.18 -7.10 0.30
CA GLN A 331 21.01 -8.41 0.95
C GLN A 331 20.68 -8.26 2.43
N ARG A 332 21.36 -7.38 3.15
CA ARG A 332 21.09 -7.04 4.55
C ARG A 332 19.64 -6.56 4.73
N PHE A 333 19.21 -5.64 3.87
CA PHE A 333 17.84 -5.12 3.90
C PHE A 333 16.81 -6.21 3.61
N HIS A 334 17.10 -7.09 2.64
CA HIS A 334 16.25 -8.24 2.32
C HIS A 334 16.14 -9.21 3.52
N ILE A 335 17.25 -9.54 4.19
CA ILE A 335 17.25 -10.37 5.40
C ILE A 335 16.41 -9.71 6.50
N GLY A 336 16.57 -8.41 6.71
CA GLY A 336 15.77 -7.67 7.68
C GLY A 336 14.27 -7.77 7.38
N ARG A 337 13.87 -7.69 6.10
CA ARG A 337 12.46 -7.87 5.69
C ARG A 337 11.97 -9.28 5.99
N LEU A 338 12.73 -10.32 5.61
CA LEU A 338 12.38 -11.71 5.89
C LEU A 338 12.22 -11.98 7.39
N LEU A 339 13.09 -11.39 8.23
CA LEU A 339 12.95 -11.46 9.68
C LEU A 339 11.65 -10.82 10.16
N GLY A 340 11.31 -9.62 9.65
CA GLY A 340 10.07 -8.93 9.98
C GLY A 340 8.83 -9.75 9.61
N GLU A 341 8.81 -10.33 8.42
CA GLU A 341 7.72 -11.17 7.94
C GLU A 341 7.62 -12.47 8.76
N ALA A 342 8.75 -13.12 9.06
CA ALA A 342 8.78 -14.33 9.87
C ALA A 342 8.26 -14.11 11.31
N HIS A 343 8.29 -12.88 11.82
CA HIS A 343 7.72 -12.53 13.12
C HIS A 343 6.19 -12.49 13.13
N VAL A 344 5.57 -12.16 11.99
CA VAL A 344 4.11 -11.94 11.91
C VAL A 344 3.37 -13.04 11.17
N LEU A 345 4.06 -13.79 10.31
CA LEU A 345 3.47 -14.88 9.54
C LEU A 345 3.58 -16.21 10.29
N GLY A 346 2.44 -16.87 10.45
CA GLY A 346 2.34 -18.17 11.08
C GLY A 346 3.07 -19.29 10.31
N PRO A 347 3.20 -20.48 10.91
CA PRO A 347 3.88 -21.61 10.28
C PRO A 347 3.15 -22.16 9.04
N GLU A 348 1.87 -21.87 8.89
CA GLU A 348 1.03 -22.18 7.72
C GLU A 348 1.33 -21.33 6.50
N GLU A 349 2.03 -20.20 6.67
CA GLU A 349 2.45 -19.32 5.60
C GLU A 349 3.80 -19.79 5.06
N HIS A 350 3.80 -20.44 3.92
CA HIS A 350 5.01 -21.09 3.36
C HIS A 350 5.92 -20.11 2.63
N LEU A 351 5.37 -19.01 2.13
CA LEU A 351 6.14 -17.94 1.47
C LEU A 351 6.40 -16.80 2.44
N LEU A 352 7.60 -16.23 2.39
CA LEU A 352 7.96 -14.91 2.93
C LEU A 352 8.21 -14.00 1.73
N PRO A 353 7.19 -13.27 1.23
CA PRO A 353 7.29 -12.53 -0.02
C PRO A 353 8.03 -11.21 0.16
N VAL A 354 9.08 -10.95 -0.60
CA VAL A 354 9.79 -9.67 -0.63
C VAL A 354 9.62 -9.02 -1.98
N SER A 355 8.90 -7.90 -2.02
CA SER A 355 8.58 -7.17 -3.25
C SER A 355 8.52 -5.65 -3.03
N ASP A 356 8.33 -4.90 -4.11
CA ASP A 356 8.11 -3.46 -4.04
C ASP A 356 6.62 -3.08 -3.91
N ALA A 357 5.73 -4.07 -3.78
CA ALA A 357 4.31 -3.84 -3.59
C ALA A 357 4.01 -2.95 -2.37
N GLY A 358 2.97 -2.12 -2.48
CA GLY A 358 2.53 -1.19 -1.44
C GLY A 358 1.66 -1.83 -0.35
N THR A 359 1.69 -3.16 -0.18
CA THR A 359 0.85 -3.89 0.77
C THR A 359 1.27 -3.69 2.22
N ALA A 360 0.38 -3.97 3.16
CA ALA A 360 0.63 -3.85 4.60
C ALA A 360 1.82 -4.73 5.05
N LEU A 361 1.89 -5.97 4.55
CA LEU A 361 2.99 -6.88 4.86
C LEU A 361 4.33 -6.31 4.37
N GLN A 362 4.38 -5.79 3.13
CA GLN A 362 5.58 -5.21 2.57
C GLN A 362 5.98 -3.89 3.25
N LYS A 363 5.02 -3.06 3.68
CA LYS A 363 5.27 -1.86 4.50
C LYS A 363 5.86 -2.23 5.86
N LEU A 364 5.30 -3.24 6.52
CA LEU A 364 5.81 -3.78 7.78
C LEU A 364 7.25 -4.28 7.62
N GLY A 365 7.50 -5.15 6.64
CA GLY A 365 8.83 -5.72 6.38
C GLY A 365 9.89 -4.64 6.11
N ARG A 366 9.55 -3.62 5.29
CA ARG A 366 10.45 -2.48 5.04
C ARG A 366 10.76 -1.69 6.30
N SER A 367 9.76 -1.36 7.09
CA SER A 367 9.95 -0.60 8.34
C SER A 367 10.72 -1.40 9.39
N PHE A 368 10.45 -2.70 9.48
CA PHE A 368 11.22 -3.60 10.35
C PHE A 368 12.70 -3.62 9.95
N ALA A 369 13.00 -3.84 8.67
CA ALA A 369 14.37 -3.89 8.16
C ALA A 369 15.11 -2.57 8.39
N GLN A 370 14.44 -1.44 8.14
CA GLN A 370 14.96 -0.11 8.38
C GLN A 370 15.35 0.08 9.85
N GLU A 371 14.43 -0.17 10.78
CA GLU A 371 14.66 0.00 12.22
C GLU A 371 15.68 -1.01 12.78
N LEU A 372 15.71 -2.23 12.23
CA LEU A 372 16.69 -3.24 12.61
C LEU A 372 18.12 -2.83 12.22
N LEU A 373 18.32 -2.33 10.99
CA LEU A 373 19.65 -2.04 10.43
C LEU A 373 20.12 -0.62 10.72
N CYS A 374 19.20 0.33 10.77
CA CYS A 374 19.47 1.76 10.96
C CYS A 374 18.39 2.35 11.89
N PRO A 375 18.51 2.15 13.21
CA PRO A 375 17.56 2.64 14.20
C PRO A 375 17.35 4.14 14.08
N TRP A 376 16.09 4.57 14.15
CA TRP A 376 15.77 5.99 13.98
C TRP A 376 16.53 6.90 14.95
N GLU A 377 16.53 6.56 16.23
CA GLU A 377 17.15 7.37 17.27
C GLU A 377 18.67 7.54 17.04
N ALA A 378 19.33 6.49 16.53
CA ALA A 378 20.76 6.55 16.22
C ALA A 378 21.03 7.36 14.95
N LEU A 379 20.19 7.22 13.90
CA LEU A 379 20.31 8.02 12.69
C LEU A 379 20.00 9.49 12.95
N ASP A 380 19.01 9.77 13.78
CA ASP A 380 18.65 11.13 14.19
C ASP A 380 19.81 11.83 14.90
N ALA A 381 20.40 11.19 15.90
CA ALA A 381 21.57 11.68 16.62
C ALA A 381 22.79 11.88 15.69
N TYR A 382 23.04 10.90 14.79
CA TYR A 382 24.13 10.99 13.82
C TYR A 382 23.98 12.22 12.90
N THR A 383 22.77 12.45 12.38
CA THR A 383 22.52 13.58 11.48
C THR A 383 22.47 14.93 12.20
N ASP A 384 22.14 14.97 13.49
CA ASP A 384 22.25 16.18 14.31
C ASP A 384 23.72 16.60 14.53
N GLU A 385 24.63 15.62 14.61
CA GLU A 385 26.06 15.86 14.81
C GLU A 385 26.78 16.19 13.49
N HIS A 386 26.47 15.48 12.39
CA HIS A 386 27.24 15.53 11.14
C HIS A 386 26.56 16.33 10.03
N GLY A 387 25.26 16.66 10.16
CA GLY A 387 24.51 17.42 9.17
C GLY A 387 23.67 16.56 8.20
N LEU A 388 23.12 17.25 7.19
CA LEU A 388 22.18 16.67 6.22
C LEU A 388 22.59 16.93 4.76
N ASP A 389 23.85 17.31 4.51
CA ASP A 389 24.34 17.41 3.13
C ASP A 389 24.58 16.02 2.52
N ASP A 390 24.91 16.00 1.23
CA ASP A 390 25.00 14.73 0.50
C ASP A 390 26.19 13.87 0.97
N GLU A 391 27.28 14.49 1.44
CA GLU A 391 28.45 13.81 2.01
C GLU A 391 28.11 13.17 3.35
N ALA A 392 27.50 13.92 4.27
CA ALA A 392 27.05 13.42 5.57
C ALA A 392 26.04 12.27 5.43
N LEU A 393 25.14 12.33 4.45
CA LEU A 393 24.17 11.24 4.18
C LEU A 393 24.84 9.98 3.63
N SER A 394 25.87 10.15 2.80
CA SER A 394 26.70 9.03 2.31
C SER A 394 27.50 8.39 3.43
N ASP A 395 28.09 9.20 4.31
CA ASP A 395 28.84 8.74 5.50
C ASP A 395 27.92 8.01 6.49
N ALA A 396 26.70 8.53 6.70
CA ALA A 396 25.69 7.85 7.51
C ALA A 396 25.34 6.47 6.92
N ALA A 397 25.17 6.36 5.59
CA ALA A 397 24.93 5.10 4.94
C ALA A 397 26.07 4.10 5.13
N ALA A 398 27.30 4.56 5.01
CA ALA A 398 28.49 3.75 5.26
C ALA A 398 28.59 3.35 6.75
N HIS A 399 28.32 4.27 7.69
CA HIS A 399 28.35 4.01 9.13
C HIS A 399 27.35 2.91 9.55
N PHE A 400 26.11 2.95 9.03
CA PHE A 400 25.08 1.94 9.32
C PHE A 400 25.15 0.71 8.40
N GLU A 401 26.07 0.66 7.45
CA GLU A 401 26.19 -0.40 6.44
C GLU A 401 24.86 -0.63 5.69
N VAL A 402 24.22 0.44 5.27
CA VAL A 402 22.96 0.43 4.53
C VAL A 402 23.06 1.26 3.24
N SER A 403 22.07 1.18 2.38
CA SER A 403 22.05 2.03 1.18
C SER A 403 21.74 3.49 1.53
N GLU A 404 22.31 4.42 0.78
CA GLU A 404 21.99 5.85 0.90
C GLU A 404 20.50 6.13 0.69
N LEU A 405 19.84 5.36 -0.20
CA LEU A 405 18.39 5.45 -0.39
C LEU A 405 17.61 5.14 0.90
N LEU A 406 18.07 4.17 1.70
CA LEU A 406 17.44 3.86 3.00
C LEU A 406 17.57 5.04 3.95
N VAL A 407 18.74 5.64 4.08
CA VAL A 407 18.98 6.81 4.93
C VAL A 407 18.08 7.96 4.51
N ARG A 408 18.10 8.33 3.22
CA ARG A 408 17.30 9.44 2.69
C ARG A 408 15.81 9.21 2.85
N SER A 409 15.32 8.02 2.53
CA SER A 409 13.89 7.69 2.68
C SER A 409 13.45 7.71 4.14
N THR A 410 14.30 7.27 5.06
CA THR A 410 14.03 7.36 6.49
C THR A 410 13.88 8.80 6.96
N LEU A 411 14.82 9.67 6.61
CA LEU A 411 14.80 11.08 6.97
C LEU A 411 13.61 11.81 6.37
N VAL A 412 13.24 11.51 5.12
CA VAL A 412 12.04 12.07 4.48
C VAL A 412 10.76 11.61 5.17
N ASN A 413 10.64 10.32 5.51
CA ASN A 413 9.46 9.78 6.19
C ASN A 413 9.32 10.35 7.61
N ARG A 414 10.42 10.76 8.24
CA ARG A 414 10.46 11.41 9.55
C ARG A 414 10.38 12.95 9.48
N GLY A 415 10.29 13.52 8.27
CA GLY A 415 10.16 14.96 8.07
C GLY A 415 11.44 15.78 8.30
N LYS A 416 12.61 15.13 8.42
CA LYS A 416 13.92 15.81 8.52
C LYS A 416 14.51 16.22 7.18
N LEU A 417 14.04 15.60 6.08
CA LEU A 417 14.53 15.86 4.75
C LEU A 417 13.35 16.06 3.79
N ASP A 418 13.51 16.98 2.85
CA ASP A 418 12.49 17.21 1.83
C ASP A 418 12.38 16.02 0.86
N ARG A 419 11.16 15.70 0.43
CA ARG A 419 10.87 14.55 -0.42
C ARG A 419 11.61 14.53 -1.76
N TRP A 420 11.91 15.69 -2.34
CA TRP A 420 12.67 15.79 -3.58
C TRP A 420 14.16 15.39 -3.43
N ARG A 421 14.66 15.26 -2.20
CA ARG A 421 16.02 14.81 -1.89
C ARG A 421 16.15 13.29 -1.71
N ILE A 422 15.11 12.50 -1.96
CA ILE A 422 15.19 11.02 -1.90
C ILE A 422 16.21 10.51 -2.93
N THR A 423 16.21 11.09 -4.14
CA THR A 423 17.19 10.72 -5.18
C THR A 423 18.37 11.68 -5.11
N PRO A 424 19.62 11.18 -5.03
CA PRO A 424 20.80 12.04 -5.08
C PRO A 424 20.79 12.90 -6.35
N ARG A 425 21.22 14.16 -6.24
CA ARG A 425 21.48 14.98 -7.42
C ARG A 425 22.64 14.33 -8.19
N GLN A 426 22.42 14.01 -9.47
CA GLN A 426 23.48 13.56 -10.39
C GLN A 426 24.44 14.70 -10.69
#